data_6abe328bed923cf37509932f8a837b48
#
_entry.id   6abe328bed923cf37509932f8a837b48
#
_cell.length_a   1.000
_cell.length_b   1.000
_cell.length_c   1.000
_cell.angle_alpha   90.00
_cell.angle_beta   90.00
_cell.angle_gamma   90.00
#
_symmetry.space_group_name_H-M   'P 1'
#
loop_
_entity.id
_entity.type
_entity.pdbx_description
1 polymer ?
#
loop_
_entity_poly.entity_id
_entity_poly.type
_entity_poly.pdbx_seq_one_letter_code
_entity_poly.pdbx_strand_id
1 'polypeptide(L)'
;MKRGKQEELKHVIYASKPTFFSDTILKKILRSSRKNNVAWGVSGNLICRSDLFFQILEGPPEAIDNLYEKILTDNRHLEIQKLRDEITGRRLFASWAMKFDPYKSWMWTKDAVKAGALKRLCSDDALAVFEKLARESDQFLGSEEKL
;
A
#
# COMPACT_ATOMS: atom_id res chain seq x y z
N MET A 1 -31.08 -11.74 1.27
CA MET A 1 -30.50 -11.02 1.33
C MET A 1 -29.29 -11.21 1.62
N LYS A 2 -28.62 -10.79 1.54
CA LYS A 2 -27.51 -10.95 1.85
C LYS A 2 -27.13 -10.46 2.98
N ARG A 3 -27.83 -10.19 3.76
CA ARG A 3 -27.56 -9.72 4.81
C ARG A 3 -26.75 -10.46 5.51
N GLY A 4 -26.17 -10.32 6.35
CA GLY A 4 -25.26 -11.10 7.04
C GLY A 4 -24.10 -11.56 6.23
N LYS A 5 -24.19 -11.39 4.96
CA LYS A 5 -23.11 -11.77 4.09
C LYS A 5 -22.05 -10.70 4.08
N GLN A 6 -20.84 -11.09 4.40
CA GLN A 6 -19.75 -10.15 4.38
C GLN A 6 -19.33 -9.82 2.98
N GLU A 7 -18.97 -8.58 2.78
CA GLU A 7 -18.41 -8.15 1.52
C GLU A 7 -17.06 -8.81 1.32
N GLU A 8 -16.84 -9.39 0.15
CA GLU A 8 -15.55 -9.96 -0.18
C GLU A 8 -14.57 -8.84 -0.47
N LEU A 9 -13.39 -8.94 0.10
CA LEU A 9 -12.32 -7.98 -0.10
C LEU A 9 -11.09 -8.68 -0.62
N LYS A 10 -10.22 -7.92 -1.24
CA LYS A 10 -8.94 -8.42 -1.72
C LYS A 10 -7.87 -7.42 -1.34
N HIS A 11 -6.68 -7.91 -1.00
CA HIS A 11 -5.54 -7.02 -0.88
C HIS A 11 -4.41 -7.48 -1.78
N VAL A 12 -3.67 -6.49 -2.30
CA VAL A 12 -2.48 -6.72 -3.11
C VAL A 12 -1.36 -5.90 -2.48
N ILE A 13 -0.19 -6.53 -2.35
CA ILE A 13 1.02 -5.84 -1.90
C ILE A 13 2.03 -5.94 -3.02
N TYR A 14 2.65 -4.83 -3.38
CA TYR A 14 3.71 -4.83 -4.38
C TYR A 14 4.84 -3.92 -3.95
N ALA A 15 6.01 -4.16 -4.53
CA ALA A 15 7.18 -3.31 -4.40
C ALA A 15 7.63 -2.90 -5.80
N SER A 16 8.15 -1.70 -5.93
CA SER A 16 8.68 -1.23 -7.20
C SER A 16 9.75 -0.18 -6.95
N LYS A 17 10.37 0.27 -8.03
CA LYS A 17 11.44 1.25 -7.97
C LYS A 17 10.98 2.54 -8.64
N PRO A 18 11.03 3.69 -7.95
CA PRO A 18 10.66 4.95 -8.60
C PRO A 18 11.61 5.27 -9.75
N THR A 19 11.06 5.76 -10.87
CA THR A 19 11.90 6.24 -11.96
C THR A 19 12.49 7.59 -11.64
N PHE A 20 11.73 8.39 -10.91
CA PHE A 20 12.18 9.70 -10.49
C PHE A 20 11.42 10.06 -9.22
N PHE A 21 12.13 10.44 -8.19
CA PHE A 21 11.52 10.72 -6.90
C PHE A 21 11.65 12.21 -6.57
N SER A 22 10.53 12.84 -6.21
CA SER A 22 10.52 14.19 -5.66
C SER A 22 9.26 14.34 -4.82
N ASP A 23 9.29 15.31 -3.92
CA ASP A 23 8.12 15.60 -3.09
C ASP A 23 6.92 16.00 -3.97
N THR A 24 7.17 16.72 -5.05
CA THR A 24 6.10 17.15 -5.94
C THR A 24 5.41 15.96 -6.58
N ILE A 25 6.20 15.00 -7.07
CA ILE A 25 5.65 13.78 -7.68
C ILE A 25 4.89 12.97 -6.66
N LEU A 26 5.46 12.81 -5.47
CA LEU A 26 4.80 12.06 -4.40
C LEU A 26 3.45 12.68 -4.05
N LYS A 27 3.40 14.00 -3.93
CA LYS A 27 2.13 14.68 -3.62
C LYS A 27 1.10 14.48 -4.70
N LYS A 28 1.51 14.47 -5.97
CA LYS A 28 0.59 14.20 -7.08
C LYS A 28 0.06 12.79 -7.03
N ILE A 29 0.92 11.82 -6.76
CA ILE A 29 0.51 10.43 -6.65
C ILE A 29 -0.52 10.27 -5.53
N LEU A 30 -0.24 10.83 -4.36
CA LEU A 30 -1.14 10.71 -3.22
C LEU A 30 -2.47 11.41 -3.50
N ARG A 31 -2.45 12.57 -4.14
CA ARG A 31 -3.68 13.31 -4.43
C ARG A 31 -4.58 12.52 -5.37
N SER A 32 -4.03 12.00 -6.46
CA SER A 32 -4.84 11.23 -7.41
C SER A 32 -5.28 9.90 -6.82
N SER A 33 -4.43 9.24 -6.04
CA SER A 33 -4.79 7.98 -5.39
C SER A 33 -5.95 8.19 -4.43
N ARG A 34 -5.87 9.21 -3.59
CA ARG A 34 -6.91 9.45 -2.60
C ARG A 34 -8.24 9.78 -3.24
N LYS A 35 -8.22 10.57 -4.29
CA LYS A 35 -9.44 10.91 -5.01
C LYS A 35 -10.07 9.67 -5.64
N ASN A 36 -9.29 8.90 -6.36
CA ASN A 36 -9.80 7.75 -7.08
C ASN A 36 -10.20 6.62 -6.13
N ASN A 37 -9.41 6.42 -5.09
CA ASN A 37 -9.65 5.33 -4.15
C ASN A 37 -10.97 5.49 -3.40
N VAL A 38 -11.30 6.73 -3.01
CA VAL A 38 -12.59 6.98 -2.38
C VAL A 38 -13.71 6.54 -3.29
N ALA A 39 -13.64 6.89 -4.58
CA ALA A 39 -14.69 6.55 -5.53
C ALA A 39 -14.82 5.05 -5.74
N TRP A 40 -13.72 4.31 -5.62
CA TRP A 40 -13.71 2.87 -5.91
C TRP A 40 -13.77 1.97 -4.67
N GLY A 41 -13.89 2.57 -3.50
CA GLY A 41 -13.92 1.78 -2.26
C GLY A 41 -12.59 1.16 -1.91
N VAL A 42 -11.48 1.79 -2.29
CA VAL A 42 -10.14 1.28 -2.05
C VAL A 42 -9.50 2.04 -0.89
N SER A 43 -8.82 1.31 -0.02
CA SER A 43 -8.00 1.87 1.05
C SER A 43 -6.61 1.30 0.95
N GLY A 44 -5.67 1.82 1.73
CA GLY A 44 -4.32 1.28 1.68
C GLY A 44 -3.27 2.16 2.33
N ASN A 45 -2.03 1.78 2.09
CA ASN A 45 -0.87 2.45 2.69
C ASN A 45 0.28 2.42 1.70
N LEU A 46 0.96 3.54 1.56
CA LEU A 46 2.12 3.68 0.70
C LEU A 46 3.35 4.04 1.53
N ILE A 47 4.39 3.26 1.37
CA ILE A 47 5.73 3.58 1.88
C ILE A 47 6.56 3.96 0.67
N CYS A 48 7.21 5.11 0.73
CA CYS A 48 7.96 5.61 -0.41
C CYS A 48 9.27 6.23 0.04
N ARG A 49 10.31 5.92 -0.69
CA ARG A 49 11.64 6.48 -0.52
C ARG A 49 12.22 6.61 -1.92
N SER A 50 13.34 7.28 -2.07
CA SER A 50 13.92 7.50 -3.41
C SER A 50 14.22 6.19 -4.17
N ASP A 51 14.37 5.08 -3.45
CA ASP A 51 14.76 3.81 -4.05
C ASP A 51 13.66 2.76 -4.03
N LEU A 52 12.48 3.05 -3.44
CA LEU A 52 11.40 2.06 -3.42
C LEU A 52 10.03 2.68 -3.25
N PHE A 53 9.06 2.04 -3.88
CA PHE A 53 7.65 2.13 -3.51
C PHE A 53 7.25 0.77 -2.95
N PHE A 54 6.53 0.77 -1.82
CA PHE A 54 6.05 -0.45 -1.20
C PHE A 54 4.64 -0.15 -0.73
N GLN A 55 3.65 -0.85 -1.28
CA GLN A 55 2.26 -0.43 -1.11
C GLN A 55 1.33 -1.60 -0.92
N ILE A 56 0.33 -1.43 -0.06
CA ILE A 56 -0.79 -2.34 0.04
C ILE A 56 -2.05 -1.62 -0.46
N LEU A 57 -2.86 -2.34 -1.23
CA LEU A 57 -4.15 -1.88 -1.73
C LEU A 57 -5.21 -2.85 -1.24
N GLU A 58 -6.32 -2.34 -0.72
CA GLU A 58 -7.39 -3.18 -0.19
C GLU A 58 -8.74 -2.66 -0.65
N GLY A 59 -9.62 -3.56 -1.05
CA GLY A 59 -10.95 -3.16 -1.50
C GLY A 59 -11.66 -4.29 -2.21
N PRO A 60 -12.75 -3.95 -2.92
CA PRO A 60 -13.46 -4.95 -3.70
C PRO A 60 -12.51 -5.58 -4.73
N PRO A 61 -12.59 -6.91 -4.92
CA PRO A 61 -11.61 -7.58 -5.79
C PRO A 61 -11.49 -6.98 -7.19
N GLU A 62 -12.61 -6.66 -7.81
CA GLU A 62 -12.57 -6.11 -9.16
C GLU A 62 -11.88 -4.75 -9.19
N ALA A 63 -12.17 -3.91 -8.20
CA ALA A 63 -11.54 -2.58 -8.12
C ALA A 63 -10.02 -2.72 -7.93
N ILE A 64 -9.61 -3.67 -7.09
CA ILE A 64 -8.19 -3.89 -6.84
C ILE A 64 -7.49 -4.41 -8.09
N ASP A 65 -8.10 -5.35 -8.80
CA ASP A 65 -7.51 -5.89 -10.03
C ASP A 65 -7.36 -4.80 -11.09
N ASN A 66 -8.40 -3.98 -11.26
CA ASN A 66 -8.35 -2.89 -12.23
C ASN A 66 -7.30 -1.85 -11.87
N LEU A 67 -7.20 -1.53 -10.58
CA LEU A 67 -6.22 -0.56 -10.12
C LEU A 67 -4.81 -1.09 -10.31
N TYR A 68 -4.57 -2.37 -10.01
CA TYR A 68 -3.25 -2.95 -10.17
C TYR A 68 -2.82 -2.95 -11.65
N GLU A 69 -3.77 -3.20 -12.57
CA GLU A 69 -3.46 -3.13 -14.00
C GLU A 69 -2.99 -1.71 -14.40
N LYS A 70 -3.61 -0.69 -13.84
CA LYS A 70 -3.19 0.68 -14.09
C LYS A 70 -1.81 0.96 -13.53
N ILE A 71 -1.53 0.43 -12.35
CA ILE A 71 -0.22 0.58 -11.72
C ILE A 71 0.87 -0.03 -12.58
N LEU A 72 0.60 -1.18 -13.20
CA LEU A 72 1.58 -1.85 -14.05
C LEU A 72 1.98 -1.00 -15.26
N THR A 73 1.11 -0.10 -15.72
CA THR A 73 1.41 0.73 -16.88
C THR A 73 1.87 2.14 -16.50
N ASP A 74 1.97 2.43 -15.20
CA ASP A 74 2.38 3.76 -14.73
C ASP A 74 3.89 3.88 -14.83
N ASN A 75 4.37 4.83 -15.64
CA ASN A 75 5.80 4.97 -15.90
C ASN A 75 6.56 5.72 -14.82
N ARG A 76 5.89 6.09 -13.71
CA ARG A 76 6.57 6.72 -12.58
C ARG A 76 7.35 5.72 -11.75
N HIS A 77 7.23 4.43 -12.05
CA HIS A 77 8.01 3.38 -11.40
C HIS A 77 8.27 2.23 -12.36
N LEU A 78 9.22 1.38 -11.99
CA LEU A 78 9.58 0.18 -12.76
C LEU A 78 9.88 -0.97 -11.84
N GLU A 79 10.16 -2.11 -12.46
CA GLU A 79 10.51 -3.33 -11.73
C GLU A 79 9.46 -3.67 -10.70
N ILE A 80 8.19 -3.61 -11.11
CA ILE A 80 7.08 -3.87 -10.22
C ILE A 80 7.02 -5.36 -9.93
N GLN A 81 6.98 -5.70 -8.65
CA GLN A 81 6.88 -7.08 -8.22
C GLN A 81 5.72 -7.22 -7.26
N LYS A 82 4.77 -8.06 -7.63
CA LYS A 82 3.64 -8.37 -6.76
C LYS A 82 4.12 -9.35 -5.70
N LEU A 83 3.97 -9.00 -4.44
CA LEU A 83 4.43 -9.82 -3.33
C LEU A 83 3.31 -10.59 -2.68
N ARG A 84 2.08 -10.10 -2.80
CA ARG A 84 0.93 -10.77 -2.19
C ARG A 84 -0.35 -10.39 -2.92
N ASP A 85 -1.25 -11.36 -3.09
CA ASP A 85 -2.52 -11.17 -3.78
C ASP A 85 -3.49 -12.17 -3.18
N GLU A 86 -4.33 -11.73 -2.24
CA GLU A 86 -5.16 -12.63 -1.45
C GLU A 86 -6.54 -12.04 -1.20
N ILE A 87 -7.52 -12.91 -1.14
CA ILE A 87 -8.83 -12.54 -0.62
C ILE A 87 -8.71 -12.40 0.88
N THR A 88 -9.34 -11.39 1.45
CA THR A 88 -9.25 -11.11 2.86
C THR A 88 -10.61 -10.71 3.42
N GLY A 89 -10.79 -10.91 4.71
CA GLY A 89 -12.04 -10.57 5.37
C GLY A 89 -12.06 -9.18 5.98
N ARG A 90 -10.94 -8.47 5.95
CA ARG A 90 -10.88 -7.17 6.62
C ARG A 90 -9.87 -6.25 5.98
N ARG A 91 -9.99 -4.97 6.30
CA ARG A 91 -9.05 -3.95 5.87
C ARG A 91 -8.13 -3.58 7.02
N LEU A 92 -6.86 -3.39 6.73
CA LEU A 92 -5.90 -2.88 7.72
C LEU A 92 -5.96 -1.36 7.80
N PHE A 93 -6.34 -0.70 6.72
CA PHE A 93 -6.30 0.76 6.63
C PHE A 93 -7.65 1.33 6.24
N ALA A 94 -8.71 0.85 6.90
CA ALA A 94 -10.09 1.17 6.53
C ALA A 94 -10.38 2.67 6.52
N SER A 95 -9.70 3.44 7.37
CA SER A 95 -9.94 4.88 7.48
C SER A 95 -9.13 5.71 6.50
N TRP A 96 -8.34 5.05 5.63
CA TRP A 96 -7.38 5.77 4.80
C TRP A 96 -7.55 5.45 3.33
N ALA A 97 -8.05 6.40 2.55
CA ALA A 97 -8.07 6.25 1.09
C ALA A 97 -6.66 5.95 0.57
N MET A 98 -5.64 6.54 1.17
CA MET A 98 -4.25 6.14 0.99
C MET A 98 -3.43 6.81 2.08
N LYS A 99 -3.00 6.01 3.06
CA LYS A 99 -2.13 6.48 4.12
C LYS A 99 -0.71 6.54 3.57
N PHE A 100 0.01 7.58 3.92
CA PHE A 100 1.42 7.68 3.57
C PHE A 100 2.25 7.56 4.84
N ASP A 101 3.19 6.63 4.84
CA ASP A 101 4.13 6.49 5.95
C ASP A 101 5.53 6.77 5.46
N PRO A 102 6.30 7.55 6.22
CA PRO A 102 7.71 7.70 5.92
C PRO A 102 8.42 6.39 6.20
N TYR A 103 9.58 6.23 5.61
CA TYR A 103 10.38 5.04 5.81
C TYR A 103 10.80 4.97 7.28
N LYS A 104 10.63 3.82 7.90
CA LYS A 104 10.92 3.63 9.32
C LYS A 104 12.28 2.97 9.51
N SER A 105 12.90 3.22 10.65
CA SER A 105 14.23 2.70 10.94
C SER A 105 14.29 1.16 11.01
N TRP A 106 13.16 0.50 11.28
CA TRP A 106 13.13 -0.97 11.32
C TRP A 106 12.93 -1.60 9.95
N MET A 107 12.78 -0.78 8.91
CA MET A 107 12.66 -1.28 7.54
C MET A 107 14.04 -1.48 6.93
N TRP A 108 14.09 -1.79 5.65
CA TRP A 108 15.32 -2.15 4.97
C TRP A 108 16.21 -0.94 4.71
N THR A 109 17.53 -1.12 4.83
CA THR A 109 18.48 -0.10 4.43
C THR A 109 18.48 0.03 2.90
N LYS A 110 19.04 1.11 2.40
CA LYS A 110 19.19 1.28 0.94
C LYS A 110 20.06 0.17 0.35
N ASP A 111 21.09 -0.24 1.07
CA ASP A 111 21.95 -1.32 0.60
C ASP A 111 21.20 -2.64 0.53
N ALA A 112 20.35 -2.93 1.51
CA ALA A 112 19.55 -4.15 1.51
C ALA A 112 18.56 -4.14 0.33
N VAL A 113 17.92 -3.01 0.06
CA VAL A 113 17.01 -2.89 -1.07
C VAL A 113 17.75 -3.08 -2.39
N LYS A 114 18.93 -2.47 -2.52
CA LYS A 114 19.75 -2.62 -3.72
C LYS A 114 20.16 -4.07 -3.92
N ALA A 115 20.41 -4.78 -2.84
CA ALA A 115 20.77 -6.20 -2.90
C ALA A 115 19.57 -7.13 -3.13
N GLY A 116 18.36 -6.59 -3.26
CA GLY A 116 17.20 -7.38 -3.62
C GLY A 116 16.39 -7.89 -2.45
N ALA A 117 16.50 -7.26 -1.28
CA ALA A 117 15.76 -7.70 -0.10
C ALA A 117 14.25 -7.80 -0.36
N LEU A 118 13.68 -6.80 -1.05
CA LEU A 118 12.26 -6.81 -1.32
C LEU A 118 11.87 -7.88 -2.32
N LYS A 119 12.74 -8.19 -3.27
CA LYS A 119 12.46 -9.24 -4.25
C LYS A 119 12.42 -10.62 -3.64
N ARG A 120 13.08 -10.80 -2.50
CA ARG A 120 13.12 -12.08 -1.80
C ARG A 120 12.12 -12.15 -0.65
N LEU A 121 11.36 -11.08 -0.45
CA LEU A 121 10.41 -11.02 0.66
C LEU A 121 9.25 -11.96 0.38
N CYS A 122 8.92 -12.82 1.35
CA CYS A 122 7.77 -13.69 1.17
C CYS A 122 6.47 -12.95 1.44
N SER A 123 5.38 -13.54 0.97
CA SER A 123 4.05 -12.94 1.07
C SER A 123 3.67 -12.60 2.51
N ASP A 124 3.93 -13.50 3.44
CA ASP A 124 3.57 -13.27 4.84
C ASP A 124 4.40 -12.17 5.48
N ASP A 125 5.67 -12.08 5.15
CA ASP A 125 6.53 -11.02 5.68
C ASP A 125 6.13 -9.66 5.11
N ALA A 126 5.71 -9.62 3.85
CA ALA A 126 5.22 -8.38 3.25
C ALA A 126 3.98 -7.88 4.01
N LEU A 127 3.07 -8.79 4.31
CA LEU A 127 1.87 -8.42 5.06
C LEU A 127 2.23 -7.95 6.47
N ALA A 128 3.20 -8.61 7.11
CA ALA A 128 3.60 -8.27 8.47
C ALA A 128 4.05 -6.82 8.61
N VAL A 129 4.72 -6.28 7.59
CA VAL A 129 5.13 -4.87 7.61
C VAL A 129 3.91 -3.97 7.74
N PHE A 130 2.89 -4.22 6.94
CA PHE A 130 1.70 -3.38 6.96
C PHE A 130 0.86 -3.61 8.20
N GLU A 131 0.85 -4.83 8.72
CA GLU A 131 0.18 -5.08 10.00
C GLU A 131 0.83 -4.29 11.12
N LYS A 132 2.15 -4.20 11.13
CA LYS A 132 2.86 -3.40 12.12
C LYS A 132 2.52 -1.92 11.98
N LEU A 133 2.50 -1.41 10.75
CA LEU A 133 2.13 -0.02 10.50
C LEU A 133 0.69 0.26 10.90
N ALA A 134 -0.21 -0.67 10.65
CA ALA A 134 -1.60 -0.50 11.05
C ALA A 134 -1.74 -0.39 12.55
N ARG A 135 -1.02 -1.22 13.29
CA ARG A 135 -1.05 -1.14 14.77
C ARG A 135 -0.49 0.19 15.27
N GLU A 136 0.59 0.67 14.67
CA GLU A 136 1.16 1.97 15.04
C GLU A 136 0.21 3.10 14.72
N SER A 137 -0.49 3.00 13.60
CA SER A 137 -1.47 3.99 13.20
C SER A 137 -2.63 4.06 14.18
N ASP A 138 -3.12 2.89 14.62
CA ASP A 138 -4.21 2.85 15.58
C ASP A 138 -3.80 3.48 16.90
N GLN A 139 -2.58 3.24 17.35
CA GLN A 139 -2.06 3.86 18.55
C GLN A 139 -1.97 5.37 18.40
N PHE A 140 -1.48 5.81 17.26
CA PHE A 140 -1.36 7.24 16.99
C PHE A 140 -2.74 7.89 17.01
N LEU A 141 -3.73 7.30 16.34
CA LEU A 141 -5.07 7.86 16.30
C LEU A 141 -5.72 7.85 17.68
N GLY A 142 -5.41 6.85 18.48
CA GLY A 142 -5.91 6.80 19.84
C GLY A 142 -5.44 7.95 20.70
N SER A 143 -4.24 8.47 20.43
CA SER A 143 -3.70 9.61 21.19
C SER A 143 -3.86 10.93 20.46
N GLU A 144 -3.99 10.91 19.14
CA GLU A 144 -3.97 12.11 18.32
C GLU A 144 -5.21 12.31 17.46
N GLU A 145 -6.16 11.44 17.59
CA GLU A 145 -7.27 11.48 16.67
C GLU A 145 -8.05 12.76 16.73
N LYS A 146 -7.78 13.54 17.68
CA LYS A 146 -8.45 14.82 17.77
C LYS A 146 -7.95 15.79 16.75
N LEU A 147 -6.89 15.52 16.12
CA LEU A 147 -6.35 16.44 15.14
C LEU A 147 -7.25 16.63 13.95
#